data_c08b216f3ecebc99b3136e1bb6326fb9
#
_entry.id   c08b216f3ecebc99b3136e1bb6326fb9
#
_cell.length_a   1.000
_cell.length_b   1.000
_cell.length_c   1.000
_cell.angle_alpha   90.00
_cell.angle_beta   90.00
_cell.angle_gamma   90.00
#
_symmetry.space_group_name_H-M   'P 1'
#
loop_
_entity.id
_entity.type
_entity.pdbx_description
1 polymer ?
#
loop_
_entity_poly.entity_id
_entity_poly.type
_entity_poly.pdbx_seq_one_letter_code
_entity_poly.pdbx_strand_id
1 'polypeptide(L)'
;MYKRATYRIRSNEPLTETVYRMVVEGDTQYLTAPGQFVNIELPGRFLRRPISVCDYDGHTITLIYKVIGEGTAQMPGMAAGGEHDMLTGLG
;
A
#
# COMPACT_ATOMS: atom_id res chain seq x y z
N MET A 1 -6.70 -14.20 9.92
CA MET A 1 -5.24 -14.39 9.82
C MET A 1 -4.63 -13.31 8.94
N TYR A 2 -3.47 -12.87 9.27
CA TYR A 2 -2.78 -11.85 8.49
C TYR A 2 -1.40 -12.36 8.05
N LYS A 3 -0.81 -11.67 7.09
CA LYS A 3 0.53 -11.99 6.61
C LYS A 3 1.36 -10.72 6.48
N ARG A 4 2.60 -10.80 6.94
CA ARG A 4 3.62 -9.79 6.74
C ARG A 4 4.53 -10.24 5.60
N ALA A 5 4.70 -9.41 4.59
CA ALA A 5 5.51 -9.74 3.44
C ALA A 5 6.08 -8.48 2.79
N THR A 6 7.10 -8.66 1.97
CA THR A 6 7.68 -7.58 1.18
C THR A 6 6.94 -7.47 -0.14
N TYR A 7 6.55 -6.24 -0.48
CA TYR A 7 5.87 -5.94 -1.73
C TYR A 7 6.71 -4.96 -2.53
N ARG A 8 6.69 -5.12 -3.85
CA ARG A 8 7.41 -4.23 -4.76
C ARG A 8 6.44 -3.22 -5.36
N ILE A 9 6.82 -1.95 -5.36
CA ILE A 9 6.01 -0.90 -5.98
C ILE A 9 6.17 -1.00 -7.49
N ARG A 10 5.05 -1.12 -8.20
CA ARG A 10 5.02 -1.08 -9.66
C ARG A 10 4.78 0.32 -10.17
N SER A 11 3.91 1.06 -9.51
CA SER A 11 3.62 2.43 -9.86
C SER A 11 3.14 3.20 -8.64
N ASN A 12 3.30 4.51 -8.65
CA ASN A 12 2.86 5.39 -7.59
C ASN A 12 2.61 6.75 -8.23
N GLU A 13 1.37 7.04 -8.58
CA GLU A 13 1.01 8.16 -9.45
C GLU A 13 -0.03 9.05 -8.82
N PRO A 14 0.08 10.38 -9.01
CA PRO A 14 -0.96 11.28 -8.55
C PRO A 14 -2.22 11.15 -9.41
N LEU A 15 -3.38 11.13 -8.74
CA LEU A 15 -4.67 11.27 -9.40
C LEU A 15 -5.16 12.71 -9.27
N THR A 16 -4.84 13.33 -8.14
CA THR A 16 -5.06 14.76 -7.89
C THR A 16 -3.85 15.30 -7.15
N GLU A 17 -3.91 16.53 -6.67
CA GLU A 17 -2.82 17.12 -5.89
C GLU A 17 -2.55 16.35 -4.58
N THR A 18 -3.56 15.71 -4.04
CA THR A 18 -3.47 15.05 -2.73
C THR A 18 -3.80 13.58 -2.74
N VAL A 19 -4.33 13.04 -3.84
CA VAL A 19 -4.74 11.63 -3.93
C VAL A 19 -3.84 10.91 -4.93
N TYR A 20 -3.33 9.77 -4.51
CA TYR A 20 -2.40 8.96 -5.30
C TYR A 20 -2.91 7.55 -5.46
N ARG A 21 -2.51 6.93 -6.55
CA ARG A 21 -2.73 5.51 -6.79
C ARG A 21 -1.38 4.80 -6.79
N MET A 22 -1.24 3.81 -5.90
CA MET A 22 -0.06 2.98 -5.82
C MET A 22 -0.45 1.55 -6.17
N VAL A 23 0.30 0.94 -7.08
CA VAL A 23 0.15 -0.48 -7.40
C VAL A 23 1.39 -1.19 -6.87
N VAL A 24 1.17 -2.20 -6.04
CA VAL A 24 2.25 -3.02 -5.49
C VAL A 24 2.05 -4.46 -5.91
N GLU A 25 3.15 -5.21 -6.06
CA GLU A 25 3.06 -6.62 -6.42
C GLU A 25 3.65 -7.48 -5.30
N GLY A 26 3.00 -8.62 -5.06
CA GLY A 26 3.37 -9.56 -4.03
C GLY A 26 2.24 -10.52 -3.75
N ASP A 27 2.28 -11.14 -2.58
CA ASP A 27 1.31 -12.16 -2.19
C ASP A 27 -0.02 -11.51 -1.81
N THR A 28 -1.09 -11.91 -2.47
CA THR A 28 -2.44 -11.40 -2.22
C THR A 28 -3.38 -12.44 -1.61
N GLN A 29 -2.87 -13.60 -1.20
CA GLN A 29 -3.73 -14.71 -0.79
C GLN A 29 -4.61 -14.43 0.43
N TYR A 30 -4.24 -13.47 1.27
CA TYR A 30 -5.03 -13.13 2.45
C TYR A 30 -6.00 -11.98 2.23
N LEU A 31 -6.07 -11.45 1.00
CA LEU A 31 -7.09 -10.48 0.63
C LEU A 31 -8.32 -11.24 0.14
N THR A 32 -9.49 -10.88 0.65
CA THR A 32 -10.73 -11.56 0.31
C THR A 32 -11.73 -10.66 -0.39
N ALA A 33 -11.60 -9.34 -0.28
CA ALA A 33 -12.51 -8.41 -0.93
C ALA A 33 -11.88 -7.02 -1.02
N PRO A 34 -12.23 -6.22 -2.04
CA PRO A 34 -11.93 -4.79 -2.03
C PRO A 34 -12.57 -4.13 -0.81
N GLY A 35 -11.97 -3.05 -0.33
CA GLY A 35 -12.42 -2.38 0.87
C GLY A 35 -11.68 -2.81 2.13
N GLN A 36 -11.01 -3.94 2.11
CA GLN A 36 -10.07 -4.29 3.16
C GLN A 36 -8.92 -3.30 3.15
N PHE A 37 -8.15 -3.25 4.23
CA PHE A 37 -6.99 -2.39 4.25
C PHE A 37 -5.72 -3.20 4.50
N VAL A 38 -4.59 -2.61 4.14
CA VAL A 38 -3.26 -3.14 4.42
C VAL A 38 -2.52 -2.11 5.27
N ASN A 39 -1.58 -2.58 6.09
CA ASN A 39 -0.69 -1.69 6.83
C ASN A 39 0.66 -1.67 6.13
N ILE A 40 1.02 -0.51 5.59
CA ILE A 40 2.29 -0.33 4.91
C ILE A 40 3.31 0.28 5.88
N GLU A 41 4.52 -0.27 5.89
CA GLU A 41 5.62 0.28 6.67
C GLU A 41 6.22 1.47 5.92
N LEU A 42 6.33 2.60 6.61
CA LEU A 42 6.90 3.81 6.02
C LEU A 42 8.41 3.88 6.28
N PRO A 43 9.19 4.35 5.30
CA PRO A 43 10.64 4.45 5.45
C PRO A 43 11.02 5.31 6.67
N GLY A 44 11.94 4.80 7.49
CA GLY A 44 12.45 5.52 8.65
C GLY A 44 11.47 5.72 9.77
N ARG A 45 10.35 5.00 9.77
CA ARG A 45 9.31 5.12 10.78
C ARG A 45 9.02 3.77 11.40
N PHE A 46 8.65 3.80 12.69
CA PHE A 46 8.21 2.59 13.38
C PHE A 46 6.73 2.31 13.16
N LEU A 47 5.98 3.33 12.78
CA LEU A 47 4.53 3.20 12.61
C LEU A 47 4.19 2.78 11.20
N ARG A 48 3.18 1.92 11.08
CA ARG A 48 2.59 1.53 9.82
C ARG A 48 1.37 2.40 9.56
N ARG A 49 1.00 2.54 8.28
CA ARG A 49 -0.21 3.28 7.90
C ARG A 49 -1.23 2.33 7.28
N PRO A 50 -2.48 2.37 7.76
CA PRO A 50 -3.55 1.60 7.13
C PRO A 50 -3.99 2.29 5.85
N ILE A 51 -3.96 1.56 4.74
CA ILE A 51 -4.36 2.06 3.43
C ILE A 51 -5.42 1.12 2.87
N SER A 52 -6.52 1.66 2.36
CA SER A 52 -7.59 0.86 1.81
C SER A 52 -7.20 0.23 0.48
N VAL A 53 -7.57 -1.03 0.30
CA VAL A 53 -7.39 -1.74 -0.96
C VAL A 53 -8.53 -1.35 -1.89
N CYS A 54 -8.18 -0.73 -3.02
CA CYS A 54 -9.15 -0.36 -4.04
C CYS A 54 -9.50 -1.58 -4.89
N ASP A 55 -8.49 -2.35 -5.26
CA ASP A 55 -8.65 -3.53 -6.09
C ASP A 55 -7.43 -4.44 -5.90
N TYR A 56 -7.55 -5.70 -6.29
CA TYR A 56 -6.42 -6.62 -6.27
C TYR A 56 -6.67 -7.78 -7.23
N ASP A 57 -5.58 -8.44 -7.63
CA ASP A 57 -5.64 -9.69 -8.37
C ASP A 57 -4.70 -10.70 -7.72
N GLY A 58 -4.31 -11.75 -8.44
CA GLY A 58 -3.44 -12.80 -7.89
C GLY A 58 -2.03 -12.35 -7.55
N HIS A 59 -1.59 -11.19 -8.05
CA HIS A 59 -0.21 -10.73 -7.92
C HIS A 59 -0.08 -9.28 -7.49
N THR A 60 -1.11 -8.46 -7.67
CA THR A 60 -1.02 -7.03 -7.44
C THR A 60 -2.13 -6.51 -6.54
N ILE A 61 -1.83 -5.44 -5.83
CA ILE A 61 -2.78 -4.72 -5.00
C ILE A 61 -2.76 -3.27 -5.44
N THR A 62 -3.94 -2.72 -5.72
CA THR A 62 -4.09 -1.30 -6.05
C THR A 62 -4.57 -0.56 -4.81
N LEU A 63 -3.80 0.43 -4.39
CA LEU A 63 -4.08 1.26 -3.23
C LEU A 63 -4.37 2.67 -3.69
N ILE A 64 -5.40 3.28 -3.12
CA ILE A 64 -5.68 4.71 -3.29
C ILE A 64 -5.50 5.34 -1.93
N TYR A 65 -4.65 6.36 -1.84
CA TYR A 65 -4.39 7.02 -0.57
C TYR A 65 -4.40 8.53 -0.74
N LYS A 66 -4.78 9.22 0.33
CA LYS A 66 -4.76 10.67 0.37
C LYS A 66 -3.59 11.13 1.22
N VAL A 67 -2.86 12.12 0.72
CA VAL A 67 -1.75 12.70 1.48
C VAL A 67 -2.32 13.64 2.53
N ILE A 68 -2.28 13.19 3.79
CA ILE A 68 -2.71 13.96 4.95
C ILE A 68 -1.73 13.69 6.09
N GLY A 69 -1.13 14.73 6.62
CA GLY A 69 -0.19 14.61 7.72
C GLY A 69 1.17 14.04 7.32
N GLU A 70 2.06 13.92 8.28
CA GLU A 70 3.45 13.52 8.04
C GLU A 70 3.61 12.08 7.55
N GLY A 71 2.77 11.17 8.05
CA GLY A 71 2.91 9.76 7.68
C GLY A 71 2.71 9.55 6.19
N THR A 72 1.58 10.02 5.67
CA THR A 72 1.27 9.81 4.25
C THR A 72 2.08 10.75 3.34
N ALA A 73 2.65 11.83 3.87
CA ALA A 73 3.43 12.77 3.06
C ALA A 73 4.70 12.13 2.47
N GLN A 74 5.16 11.02 3.05
CA GLN A 74 6.33 10.29 2.53
C GLN A 74 5.98 9.35 1.38
N MET A 75 4.72 8.96 1.27
CA MET A 75 4.33 7.92 0.32
C MET A 75 4.51 8.33 -1.15
N PRO A 76 4.27 9.60 -1.57
CA PRO A 76 4.54 9.99 -2.95
C PRO A 76 5.98 9.79 -3.40
N GLY A 77 6.92 9.80 -2.46
CA GLY A 77 8.34 9.58 -2.77
C GLY A 77 8.75 8.12 -2.87
N MET A 78 7.84 7.20 -2.64
CA MET A 78 8.12 5.76 -2.73
C MET A 78 8.10 5.34 -4.19
N ALA A 79 9.28 5.16 -4.77
CA ALA A 79 9.45 4.99 -6.22
C ALA A 79 9.16 3.57 -6.70
N ALA A 80 8.79 3.45 -7.98
CA ALA A 80 8.63 2.16 -8.63
C ALA A 80 9.93 1.37 -8.52
N GLY A 81 9.82 0.06 -8.28
CA GLY A 81 10.95 -0.82 -8.04
C GLY A 81 11.37 -0.92 -6.59
N GLY A 82 10.92 -0.02 -5.73
CA GLY A 82 11.18 -0.09 -4.30
C GLY A 82 10.42 -1.21 -3.64
N GLU A 83 10.97 -1.75 -2.56
CA GLU A 83 10.35 -2.84 -1.80
C GLU A 83 9.98 -2.34 -0.42
N HIS A 84 8.79 -2.68 0.03
CA HIS A 84 8.26 -2.25 1.31
C HIS A 84 7.52 -3.37 1.99
N ASP A 85 7.63 -3.41 3.31
CA ASP A 85 6.96 -4.39 4.14
C ASP A 85 5.49 -3.98 4.32
N MET A 86 4.58 -4.93 4.19
CA MET A 86 3.16 -4.71 4.38
C MET A 86 2.52 -5.87 5.11
N LEU A 87 1.51 -5.55 5.92
CA LEU A 87 0.64 -6.54 6.55
C LEU A 87 -0.67 -6.59 5.78
N THR A 88 -1.09 -7.78 5.38
CA THR A 88 -2.36 -8.02 4.69
C THR A 88 -3.25 -8.95 5.52
N GLY A 89 -4.52 -9.03 5.16
CA GLY A 89 -5.46 -9.89 5.86
C GLY A 89 -6.00 -9.31 7.14
N LEU A 90 -6.00 -8.00 7.27
CA LEU A 90 -6.36 -7.31 8.51
C LEU A 90 -7.84 -6.99 8.65
N GLY A 91 -8.59 -7.24 7.67
CA GLY A 91 -10.01 -6.96 7.81
C GLY A 91 -10.73 -6.54 6.60
#